data_d0ab95c968edd99c59ef52fb012e6fcf
#
_entry.id   d0ab95c968edd99c59ef52fb012e6fcf
#
_cell.length_a   1.000
_cell.length_b   1.000
_cell.length_c   1.000
_cell.angle_alpha   90.00
_cell.angle_beta   90.00
_cell.angle_gamma   90.00
#
_symmetry.space_group_name_H-M   'P 1'
#
loop_
_entity.id
_entity.type
_entity.pdbx_description
1 polymer ?
#
loop_
_entity_poly.entity_id
_entity_poly.type
_entity_poly.pdbx_seq_one_letter_code
_entity_poly.pdbx_strand_id
1 'polypeptide(L)'
;MASDVIAAQVRRHRNRLGLNREQLAEECARLGADDLTYAALTNIETGRRGKDGKRRREVTVDELLVLGLALAVPPLLLTLPLGSEQAVPTAPNRDHRDPYTVWKWWTGEETPTLGGPLDGRYFPEVQPIGENGPRWSAAWATAAYPASLYPEFERRRREVQKAQQLADDRSTDKERNAAEQTAYIQRLDELARHINDMTRAGLTVPDLQAGWIEDMQGLDMLDRPDELTPKEGD
;
A
#
# COMPACT_ATOMS: atom_id res chain seq x y z
N MET A 1 -3.43 -13.61 17.22
CA MET A 1 -4.38 -13.36 16.11
C MET A 1 -4.21 -11.93 15.63
N ALA A 2 -4.54 -11.61 14.37
CA ALA A 2 -4.39 -10.23 13.83
C ALA A 2 -5.10 -9.19 14.71
N SER A 3 -6.33 -9.49 15.16
CA SER A 3 -7.06 -8.59 16.06
C SER A 3 -6.39 -8.33 17.42
N ASP A 4 -5.47 -9.19 17.87
CA ASP A 4 -4.70 -8.90 19.10
C ASP A 4 -3.61 -7.86 18.82
N VAL A 5 -3.00 -7.91 17.63
CA VAL A 5 -2.04 -6.90 17.18
C VAL A 5 -2.75 -5.56 17.01
N ILE A 6 -3.89 -5.54 16.32
CA ILE A 6 -4.69 -4.33 16.10
C ILE A 6 -5.07 -3.70 17.43
N ALA A 7 -5.57 -4.49 18.39
CA ALA A 7 -5.92 -3.99 19.72
C ALA A 7 -4.76 -3.28 20.44
N ALA A 8 -3.58 -3.88 20.38
CA ALA A 8 -2.38 -3.30 20.97
C ALA A 8 -1.99 -1.97 20.28
N GLN A 9 -2.06 -1.92 18.93
CA GLN A 9 -1.74 -0.72 18.18
C GLN A 9 -2.79 0.39 18.37
N VAL A 10 -4.08 0.08 18.34
CA VAL A 10 -5.17 1.03 18.64
C VAL A 10 -4.92 1.69 20.01
N ARG A 11 -4.69 0.88 21.06
CA ARG A 11 -4.39 1.39 22.39
C ARG A 11 -3.14 2.27 22.40
N ARG A 12 -2.07 1.85 21.72
CA ARG A 12 -0.81 2.60 21.63
C ARG A 12 -1.01 3.96 20.98
N HIS A 13 -1.69 3.99 19.83
CA HIS A 13 -1.89 5.22 19.07
C HIS A 13 -2.89 6.15 19.73
N ARG A 14 -3.97 5.63 20.34
CA ARG A 14 -4.89 6.40 21.16
C ARG A 14 -4.18 7.10 22.33
N ASN A 15 -3.33 6.35 23.07
CA ASN A 15 -2.55 6.93 24.16
C ASN A 15 -1.54 7.98 23.66
N ARG A 16 -0.92 7.77 22.47
CA ARG A 16 -0.02 8.76 21.86
C ARG A 16 -0.72 10.09 21.60
N LEU A 17 -2.00 10.05 21.21
CA LEU A 17 -2.81 11.26 21.00
C LEU A 17 -3.41 11.82 22.28
N GLY A 18 -3.19 11.20 23.44
CA GLY A 18 -3.78 11.61 24.70
C GLY A 18 -5.29 11.39 24.80
N LEU A 19 -5.89 10.62 23.90
CA LEU A 19 -7.33 10.37 23.87
C LEU A 19 -7.71 9.30 24.90
N ASN A 20 -8.86 9.52 25.56
CA ASN A 20 -9.56 8.43 26.24
C ASN A 20 -10.46 7.66 25.25
N ARG A 21 -11.15 6.58 25.69
CA ARG A 21 -11.98 5.78 24.80
C ARG A 21 -13.29 6.48 24.41
N GLU A 22 -13.83 7.34 25.25
CA GLU A 22 -15.01 8.15 24.93
C GLU A 22 -14.67 9.09 23.77
N GLN A 23 -13.58 9.82 23.87
CA GLN A 23 -13.12 10.74 22.82
C GLN A 23 -12.82 10.00 21.49
N LEU A 24 -12.23 8.80 21.55
CA LEU A 24 -12.04 8.01 20.34
C LEU A 24 -13.37 7.53 19.76
N ALA A 25 -14.36 7.18 20.58
CA ALA A 25 -15.68 6.80 20.12
C ALA A 25 -16.42 7.98 19.45
N GLU A 26 -16.34 9.17 20.03
CA GLU A 26 -16.87 10.41 19.44
C GLU A 26 -16.22 10.70 18.08
N GLU A 27 -14.92 10.51 17.96
CA GLU A 27 -14.19 10.68 16.69
C GLU A 27 -14.63 9.65 15.64
N CYS A 28 -14.80 8.38 16.02
CA CYS A 28 -15.34 7.35 15.13
C CYS A 28 -16.77 7.66 14.66
N ALA A 29 -17.63 8.12 15.57
CA ALA A 29 -19.00 8.52 15.24
C ALA A 29 -19.02 9.71 14.28
N ARG A 30 -18.16 10.71 14.45
CA ARG A 30 -17.99 11.83 13.52
C ARG A 30 -17.59 11.40 12.11
N LEU A 31 -16.89 10.27 12.01
CA LEU A 31 -16.51 9.62 10.75
C LEU A 31 -17.58 8.65 10.21
N GLY A 32 -18.77 8.60 10.83
CA GLY A 32 -19.89 7.77 10.40
C GLY A 32 -19.89 6.34 10.93
N ALA A 33 -19.09 6.04 11.96
CA ALA A 33 -19.01 4.72 12.56
C ALA A 33 -19.59 4.70 14.00
N ASP A 34 -20.90 4.92 14.10
CA ASP A 34 -21.63 4.96 15.38
C ASP A 34 -21.55 3.66 16.17
N ASP A 35 -21.28 2.54 15.52
CA ASP A 35 -21.11 1.23 16.14
C ASP A 35 -19.78 1.08 16.92
N LEU A 36 -18.79 1.94 16.67
CA LEU A 36 -17.53 1.99 17.41
C LEU A 36 -17.67 2.75 18.74
N THR A 37 -18.67 2.37 19.52
CA THR A 37 -18.96 2.93 20.83
C THR A 37 -17.81 2.72 21.83
N TYR A 38 -17.85 3.43 22.96
CA TYR A 38 -16.96 3.18 24.10
C TYR A 38 -16.88 1.71 24.49
N ALA A 39 -18.03 1.01 24.55
CA ALA A 39 -18.10 -0.42 24.87
C ALA A 39 -17.43 -1.29 23.79
N ALA A 40 -17.63 -0.95 22.52
CA ALA A 40 -17.00 -1.62 21.39
C ALA A 40 -15.48 -1.46 21.44
N LEU A 41 -14.98 -0.23 21.61
CA LEU A 41 -13.55 0.07 21.73
C LEU A 41 -12.91 -0.60 22.96
N THR A 42 -13.63 -0.66 24.08
CA THR A 42 -13.19 -1.39 25.28
C THR A 42 -13.03 -2.87 24.96
N ASN A 43 -13.99 -3.48 24.25
CA ASN A 43 -13.92 -4.89 23.86
C ASN A 43 -12.78 -5.15 22.85
N ILE A 44 -12.54 -4.23 21.93
CA ILE A 44 -11.41 -4.32 20.99
C ILE A 44 -10.09 -4.27 21.77
N GLU A 45 -9.85 -3.23 22.57
CA GLU A 45 -8.56 -3.04 23.27
C GLU A 45 -8.27 -4.09 24.34
N THR A 46 -9.28 -4.58 25.05
CA THR A 46 -9.09 -5.57 26.12
C THR A 46 -9.02 -7.02 25.62
N GLY A 47 -9.50 -7.25 24.40
CA GLY A 47 -9.47 -8.58 23.81
C GLY A 47 -10.25 -9.62 24.58
N ARG A 48 -11.42 -9.24 25.17
CA ARG A 48 -12.23 -10.17 25.96
C ARG A 48 -12.41 -11.50 25.27
N ARG A 49 -12.05 -12.58 25.96
CA ARG A 49 -12.16 -13.94 25.44
C ARG A 49 -13.41 -14.63 25.99
N GLY A 50 -14.01 -15.50 25.16
CA GLY A 50 -15.08 -16.38 25.57
C GLY A 50 -14.55 -17.58 26.38
N LYS A 51 -15.45 -18.47 26.79
CA LYS A 51 -15.10 -19.72 27.51
C LYS A 51 -14.26 -20.66 26.64
N ASP A 52 -14.33 -20.50 25.32
CA ASP A 52 -13.57 -21.24 24.29
C ASP A 52 -12.16 -20.67 24.03
N GLY A 53 -11.75 -19.63 24.78
CA GLY A 53 -10.47 -18.96 24.62
C GLY A 53 -10.38 -18.04 23.40
N LYS A 54 -11.41 -17.98 22.55
CA LYS A 54 -11.45 -17.09 21.38
C LYS A 54 -11.89 -15.68 21.78
N ARG A 55 -11.46 -14.68 21.00
CA ARG A 55 -11.96 -13.31 21.17
C ARG A 55 -13.46 -13.27 20.93
N ARG A 56 -14.17 -12.51 21.74
CA ARG A 56 -15.61 -12.28 21.57
C ARG A 56 -15.91 -11.35 20.40
N ARG A 57 -14.94 -10.52 20.02
CA ARG A 57 -15.06 -9.53 18.93
C ARG A 57 -13.76 -9.50 18.14
N GLU A 58 -13.83 -9.78 16.89
CA GLU A 58 -12.79 -9.51 15.91
C GLU A 58 -12.95 -8.08 15.40
N VAL A 59 -11.86 -7.50 14.86
CA VAL A 59 -11.90 -6.19 14.19
C VAL A 59 -12.16 -6.44 12.70
N THR A 60 -13.19 -5.80 12.16
CA THR A 60 -13.50 -5.86 10.73
C THR A 60 -12.58 -4.94 9.93
N VAL A 61 -12.58 -5.09 8.60
CA VAL A 61 -11.81 -4.20 7.70
C VAL A 61 -12.35 -2.77 7.79
N ASP A 62 -13.67 -2.61 7.81
CA ASP A 62 -14.29 -1.27 7.90
C ASP A 62 -13.93 -0.57 9.22
N GLU A 63 -13.97 -1.28 10.33
CA GLU A 63 -13.52 -0.75 11.62
C GLU A 63 -12.04 -0.38 11.61
N LEU A 64 -11.20 -1.19 10.95
CA LEU A 64 -9.77 -0.89 10.80
C LEU A 64 -9.53 0.40 10.04
N LEU A 65 -10.28 0.64 8.96
CA LEU A 65 -10.20 1.86 8.15
C LEU A 65 -10.61 3.09 8.98
N VAL A 66 -11.75 3.02 9.65
CA VAL A 66 -12.23 4.12 10.52
C VAL A 66 -11.25 4.39 11.66
N LEU A 67 -10.74 3.37 12.32
CA LEU A 67 -9.74 3.52 13.39
C LEU A 67 -8.44 4.13 12.85
N GLY A 68 -8.04 3.81 11.64
CA GLY A 68 -6.90 4.44 10.96
C GLY A 68 -7.10 5.94 10.79
N LEU A 69 -8.28 6.36 10.32
CA LEU A 69 -8.63 7.77 10.16
C LEU A 69 -8.71 8.48 11.53
N ALA A 70 -9.46 7.92 12.49
CA ALA A 70 -9.67 8.50 13.80
C ALA A 70 -8.36 8.68 14.62
N LEU A 71 -7.39 7.80 14.41
CA LEU A 71 -6.09 7.82 15.06
C LEU A 71 -4.99 8.53 14.25
N ALA A 72 -5.30 9.00 13.03
CA ALA A 72 -4.36 9.56 12.08
C ALA A 72 -3.15 8.61 11.85
N VAL A 73 -3.45 7.33 11.56
CA VAL A 73 -2.47 6.27 11.33
C VAL A 73 -2.85 5.50 10.07
N PRO A 74 -1.92 5.23 9.17
CA PRO A 74 -2.19 4.31 8.06
C PRO A 74 -2.75 2.98 8.59
N PRO A 75 -3.91 2.50 8.08
CA PRO A 75 -4.57 1.29 8.61
C PRO A 75 -3.64 0.07 8.67
N LEU A 76 -2.72 -0.03 7.72
CA LEU A 76 -1.74 -1.11 7.67
C LEU A 76 -0.81 -1.12 8.90
N LEU A 77 -0.48 0.04 9.48
CA LEU A 77 0.33 0.14 10.69
C LEU A 77 -0.42 -0.26 11.97
N LEU A 78 -1.74 -0.34 11.91
CA LEU A 78 -2.53 -0.94 13.00
C LEU A 78 -2.44 -2.47 12.99
N THR A 79 -2.16 -3.07 11.84
CA THR A 79 -2.00 -4.53 11.69
C THR A 79 -0.55 -4.98 11.74
N LEU A 80 0.37 -4.13 11.28
CA LEU A 80 1.80 -4.41 11.17
C LEU A 80 2.60 -3.36 11.93
N PRO A 81 3.02 -3.64 13.17
CA PRO A 81 3.78 -2.70 14.00
C PRO A 81 5.24 -2.60 13.51
N LEU A 82 5.46 -1.95 12.35
CA LEU A 82 6.79 -1.77 11.77
C LEU A 82 7.75 -1.11 12.76
N GLY A 83 8.99 -1.58 12.77
CA GLY A 83 10.01 -1.12 13.70
C GLY A 83 9.89 -1.69 15.12
N SER A 84 8.97 -2.62 15.39
CA SER A 84 8.94 -3.40 16.61
C SER A 84 9.56 -4.79 16.38
N GLU A 85 10.14 -5.36 17.43
CA GLU A 85 10.65 -6.74 17.40
C GLU A 85 9.53 -7.79 17.49
N GLN A 86 8.29 -7.35 17.68
CA GLN A 86 7.14 -8.23 17.85
C GLN A 86 6.78 -8.87 16.52
N ALA A 87 7.01 -10.17 16.38
CA ALA A 87 6.53 -10.93 15.23
C ALA A 87 4.99 -10.98 15.17
N VAL A 88 4.44 -10.88 13.97
CA VAL A 88 3.00 -10.86 13.70
C VAL A 88 2.56 -12.13 12.98
N PRO A 89 1.33 -12.61 13.20
CA PRO A 89 0.82 -13.77 12.48
C PRO A 89 0.57 -13.42 11.00
N THR A 90 1.05 -14.25 10.09
CA THR A 90 0.79 -14.11 8.64
C THR A 90 -0.67 -14.41 8.30
N ALA A 91 -1.26 -15.40 8.95
CA ALA A 91 -2.67 -15.78 8.85
C ALA A 91 -3.13 -16.47 10.16
N PRO A 92 -4.44 -16.67 10.37
CA PRO A 92 -4.92 -17.43 11.51
C PRO A 92 -4.26 -18.81 11.59
N ASN A 93 -3.73 -19.15 12.76
CA ASN A 93 -3.04 -20.43 13.04
C ASN A 93 -1.78 -20.68 12.17
N ARG A 94 -1.17 -19.63 11.64
CA ARG A 94 0.11 -19.67 10.93
C ARG A 94 1.24 -19.14 11.81
N ASP A 95 2.46 -19.35 11.34
CA ASP A 95 3.67 -18.86 11.97
C ASP A 95 3.68 -17.32 12.07
N HIS A 96 4.50 -16.85 12.98
CA HIS A 96 4.72 -15.42 13.17
C HIS A 96 5.97 -15.00 12.40
N ARG A 97 5.89 -13.88 11.74
CA ARG A 97 6.97 -13.29 10.95
C ARG A 97 7.26 -11.87 11.42
N ASP A 98 8.43 -11.41 11.08
CA ASP A 98 8.79 -10.02 11.20
C ASP A 98 7.78 -9.14 10.44
N PRO A 99 7.33 -8.01 11.04
CA PRO A 99 6.31 -7.15 10.45
C PRO A 99 6.66 -6.61 9.07
N TYR A 100 7.94 -6.35 8.78
CA TYR A 100 8.37 -5.84 7.47
C TYR A 100 8.28 -6.90 6.36
N THR A 101 8.58 -8.15 6.68
CA THR A 101 8.36 -9.29 5.77
C THR A 101 6.88 -9.45 5.44
N VAL A 102 5.99 -9.32 6.43
CA VAL A 102 4.55 -9.37 6.20
C VAL A 102 4.05 -8.15 5.42
N TRP A 103 4.64 -6.99 5.66
CA TRP A 103 4.37 -5.77 4.88
C TRP A 103 4.62 -6.00 3.39
N LYS A 104 5.81 -6.47 3.01
CA LYS A 104 6.16 -6.72 1.60
C LYS A 104 5.20 -7.70 0.91
N TRP A 105 4.74 -8.69 1.64
CA TRP A 105 3.69 -9.58 1.14
C TRP A 105 2.36 -8.84 0.90
N TRP A 106 1.92 -8.03 1.85
CA TRP A 106 0.64 -7.33 1.75
C TRP A 106 0.62 -6.28 0.65
N THR A 107 1.77 -5.67 0.39
CA THR A 107 1.93 -4.66 -0.67
C THR A 107 2.25 -5.26 -2.05
N GLY A 108 2.44 -6.57 -2.14
CA GLY A 108 2.77 -7.23 -3.41
C GLY A 108 4.23 -7.11 -3.84
N GLU A 109 5.12 -6.66 -2.94
CA GLU A 109 6.54 -6.49 -3.23
C GLU A 109 7.32 -7.81 -3.24
N GLU A 110 6.99 -8.72 -2.34
CA GLU A 110 7.64 -10.03 -2.24
C GLU A 110 6.62 -11.14 -2.03
N THR A 111 6.88 -12.27 -2.69
CA THR A 111 6.16 -13.52 -2.40
C THR A 111 6.40 -13.91 -0.95
N PRO A 112 5.35 -14.12 -0.13
CA PRO A 112 5.56 -14.51 1.25
C PRO A 112 6.29 -15.86 1.30
N THR A 113 7.40 -15.90 1.99
CA THR A 113 7.99 -17.17 2.43
C THR A 113 7.11 -17.70 3.56
N LEU A 114 6.00 -18.32 3.20
CA LEU A 114 5.11 -18.96 4.17
C LEU A 114 5.81 -20.22 4.62
N GLY A 115 6.41 -20.19 5.79
CA GLY A 115 6.82 -21.41 6.48
C GLY A 115 5.64 -22.37 6.50
N GLY A 116 5.87 -23.63 6.18
CA GLY A 116 4.87 -24.66 6.28
C GLY A 116 4.24 -24.70 7.67
N PRO A 117 3.17 -25.47 7.89
CA PRO A 117 2.71 -25.78 9.22
C PRO A 117 3.89 -26.30 10.03
N LEU A 118 3.88 -26.11 11.34
CA LEU A 118 4.95 -26.50 12.26
C LEU A 118 5.43 -27.96 12.10
N ASP A 119 4.70 -28.79 11.32
CA ASP A 119 5.02 -30.16 10.96
C ASP A 119 5.83 -30.32 9.63
N GLY A 120 6.20 -29.22 8.97
CA GLY A 120 7.09 -29.21 7.81
C GLY A 120 6.50 -29.81 6.50
N ARG A 121 5.22 -30.11 6.43
CA ARG A 121 4.60 -30.84 5.30
C ARG A 121 3.95 -29.98 4.22
N TYR A 122 3.90 -28.66 4.40
CA TYR A 122 3.16 -27.79 3.49
C TYR A 122 3.99 -26.57 3.07
N PHE A 123 4.38 -26.56 1.81
CA PHE A 123 5.04 -25.42 1.16
C PHE A 123 4.09 -24.84 0.12
N PRO A 124 3.18 -23.92 0.51
CA PRO A 124 2.17 -23.42 -0.42
C PRO A 124 2.76 -22.75 -1.66
N GLU A 125 3.94 -22.14 -1.55
CA GLU A 125 4.60 -21.44 -2.65
C GLU A 125 4.98 -22.34 -3.84
N VAL A 126 5.13 -23.65 -3.63
CA VAL A 126 5.49 -24.63 -4.68
C VAL A 126 4.34 -25.54 -5.05
N GLN A 127 3.25 -25.53 -4.30
CA GLN A 127 2.08 -26.37 -4.53
C GLN A 127 1.21 -25.79 -5.67
N PRO A 128 0.60 -26.61 -6.51
CA PRO A 128 -0.40 -26.15 -7.45
C PRO A 128 -1.69 -25.74 -6.70
N ILE A 129 -2.38 -24.75 -7.23
CA ILE A 129 -3.71 -24.36 -6.74
C ILE A 129 -4.72 -25.31 -7.39
N GLY A 130 -5.29 -26.22 -6.58
CA GLY A 130 -6.11 -27.33 -7.08
C GLY A 130 -5.28 -28.42 -7.78
N GLU A 131 -5.92 -29.37 -8.42
CA GLU A 131 -5.24 -30.54 -9.03
C GLU A 131 -4.34 -30.17 -10.22
N ASN A 132 -4.77 -29.22 -11.05
CA ASN A 132 -4.12 -28.87 -12.32
C ASN A 132 -3.87 -27.35 -12.46
N GLY A 133 -3.91 -26.61 -11.37
CA GLY A 133 -3.72 -25.17 -11.38
C GLY A 133 -2.26 -24.73 -11.47
N PRO A 134 -2.03 -23.42 -11.61
CA PRO A 134 -0.68 -22.86 -11.56
C PRO A 134 -0.06 -23.08 -10.18
N ARG A 135 1.27 -23.09 -10.11
CA ARG A 135 1.96 -23.05 -8.79
C ARG A 135 1.54 -21.78 -8.06
N TRP A 136 1.33 -21.90 -6.77
CA TRP A 136 0.85 -20.79 -5.95
C TRP A 136 1.71 -19.54 -6.10
N SER A 137 3.03 -19.66 -6.09
CA SER A 137 3.96 -18.51 -6.25
C SER A 137 3.79 -17.82 -7.61
N ALA A 138 3.57 -18.58 -8.69
CA ALA A 138 3.35 -18.01 -10.02
C ALA A 138 1.99 -17.28 -10.10
N ALA A 139 0.94 -17.87 -9.53
CA ALA A 139 -0.37 -17.23 -9.46
C ALA A 139 -0.33 -15.94 -8.63
N TRP A 140 0.38 -15.97 -7.49
CA TRP A 140 0.55 -14.80 -6.65
C TRP A 140 1.32 -13.70 -7.37
N ALA A 141 2.44 -14.02 -8.01
CA ALA A 141 3.25 -13.05 -8.76
C ALA A 141 2.43 -12.39 -9.88
N THR A 142 1.63 -13.17 -10.60
CA THR A 142 0.72 -12.64 -11.64
C THR A 142 -0.33 -11.71 -11.04
N ALA A 143 -0.94 -12.08 -9.91
CA ALA A 143 -1.94 -11.26 -9.24
C ALA A 143 -1.35 -9.99 -8.60
N ALA A 144 -0.12 -10.05 -8.09
CA ALA A 144 0.58 -8.93 -7.48
C ALA A 144 1.15 -7.93 -8.50
N TYR A 145 1.43 -8.38 -9.72
CA TYR A 145 2.07 -7.56 -10.76
C TYR A 145 1.41 -6.19 -10.97
N PRO A 146 0.08 -6.08 -11.13
CA PRO A 146 -0.54 -4.76 -11.29
C PRO A 146 -0.28 -3.81 -10.13
N ALA A 147 -0.31 -4.31 -8.89
CA ALA A 147 -0.09 -3.46 -7.70
C ALA A 147 1.35 -2.92 -7.64
N SER A 148 2.34 -3.66 -8.15
CA SER A 148 3.74 -3.24 -8.15
C SER A 148 4.03 -2.08 -9.11
N LEU A 149 3.17 -1.86 -10.10
CA LEU A 149 3.35 -0.80 -11.09
C LEU A 149 3.12 0.61 -10.50
N TYR A 150 2.26 0.78 -9.48
CA TYR A 150 2.02 2.09 -8.87
C TYR A 150 3.21 2.67 -8.11
N PRO A 151 3.93 1.94 -7.26
CA PRO A 151 5.15 2.44 -6.62
C PRO A 151 6.24 2.84 -7.62
N GLU A 152 6.38 2.09 -8.71
CA GLU A 152 7.34 2.38 -9.77
C GLU A 152 6.94 3.64 -10.55
N PHE A 153 5.64 3.83 -10.85
CA PHE A 153 5.10 5.05 -11.43
C PHE A 153 5.45 6.26 -10.57
N GLU A 154 5.21 6.20 -9.26
CA GLU A 154 5.51 7.28 -8.33
C GLU A 154 7.01 7.60 -8.24
N ARG A 155 7.85 6.57 -8.37
CA ARG A 155 9.31 6.76 -8.42
C ARG A 155 9.71 7.53 -9.68
N ARG A 156 9.24 7.07 -10.86
CA ARG A 156 9.54 7.69 -12.15
C ARG A 156 8.97 9.10 -12.24
N ARG A 157 7.77 9.32 -11.74
CA ARG A 157 7.15 10.65 -11.66
C ARG A 157 8.03 11.64 -10.90
N ARG A 158 8.60 11.24 -9.75
CA ARG A 158 9.54 12.10 -8.99
C ARG A 158 10.85 12.35 -9.75
N GLU A 159 11.34 11.37 -10.49
CA GLU A 159 12.55 11.54 -11.32
C GLU A 159 12.34 12.54 -12.45
N VAL A 160 11.19 12.48 -13.14
CA VAL A 160 10.80 13.47 -14.16
C VAL A 160 10.71 14.86 -13.55
N GLN A 161 9.99 15.01 -12.43
CA GLN A 161 9.84 16.28 -11.74
C GLN A 161 11.20 16.92 -11.39
N LYS A 162 12.13 16.11 -10.86
CA LYS A 162 13.48 16.57 -10.54
C LYS A 162 14.26 16.97 -11.79
N ALA A 163 14.17 16.19 -12.86
CA ALA A 163 14.87 16.50 -14.12
C ALA A 163 14.31 17.77 -14.77
N GLN A 164 12.98 17.96 -14.74
CA GLN A 164 12.35 19.18 -15.22
C GLN A 164 12.82 20.42 -14.44
N GLN A 165 12.84 20.34 -13.10
CA GLN A 165 13.34 21.46 -12.28
C GLN A 165 14.75 21.86 -12.63
N LEU A 166 15.64 20.90 -12.94
CA LEU A 166 17.00 21.19 -13.37
C LEU A 166 17.04 21.80 -14.78
N ALA A 167 16.20 21.31 -15.69
CA ALA A 167 16.12 21.84 -17.06
C ALA A 167 15.53 23.27 -17.10
N ASP A 168 14.63 23.60 -16.17
CA ASP A 168 14.02 24.93 -16.02
C ASP A 168 14.95 25.94 -15.35
N ASP A 169 15.92 25.47 -14.55
CA ASP A 169 16.94 26.33 -13.91
C ASP A 169 18.02 26.69 -14.89
N ARG A 170 17.73 27.73 -15.73
CA ARG A 170 18.61 28.16 -16.81
C ARG A 170 19.95 28.67 -16.30
N SER A 171 20.98 27.90 -16.56
CA SER A 171 22.37 28.31 -16.41
C SER A 171 22.84 29.16 -17.60
N THR A 172 23.91 29.94 -17.41
CA THR A 172 24.62 30.60 -18.51
C THR A 172 25.42 29.61 -19.37
N ASP A 173 25.62 28.39 -18.89
CA ASP A 173 26.31 27.31 -19.59
C ASP A 173 25.33 26.56 -20.52
N LYS A 174 25.54 26.75 -21.84
CA LYS A 174 24.69 26.14 -22.88
C LYS A 174 24.82 24.62 -22.96
N GLU A 175 26.03 24.08 -22.70
CA GLU A 175 26.26 22.62 -22.74
C GLU A 175 25.54 21.96 -21.58
N ARG A 176 25.58 22.56 -20.40
CA ARG A 176 24.85 22.11 -19.23
C ARG A 176 23.35 22.15 -19.49
N ASN A 177 22.80 23.23 -19.99
CA ASN A 177 21.37 23.34 -20.29
C ASN A 177 20.91 22.26 -21.30
N ALA A 178 21.72 21.98 -22.34
CA ALA A 178 21.42 20.94 -23.31
C ALA A 178 21.44 19.51 -22.67
N ALA A 179 22.38 19.26 -21.78
CA ALA A 179 22.46 17.99 -21.05
C ALA A 179 21.28 17.80 -20.10
N GLU A 180 20.87 18.83 -19.37
CA GLU A 180 19.72 18.82 -18.46
C GLU A 180 18.40 18.61 -19.23
N GLN A 181 18.23 19.27 -20.38
CA GLN A 181 17.08 19.05 -21.26
C GLN A 181 17.05 17.61 -21.81
N THR A 182 18.20 17.07 -22.21
CA THR A 182 18.30 15.67 -22.67
C THR A 182 17.93 14.70 -21.55
N ALA A 183 18.39 14.95 -20.32
CA ALA A 183 18.04 14.14 -19.16
C ALA A 183 16.54 14.20 -18.84
N TYR A 184 15.91 15.36 -18.95
CA TYR A 184 14.46 15.49 -18.78
C TYR A 184 13.69 14.62 -19.79
N ILE A 185 14.01 14.74 -21.08
CA ILE A 185 13.36 13.97 -22.15
C ILE A 185 13.55 12.45 -21.93
N GLN A 186 14.75 12.03 -21.50
CA GLN A 186 15.00 10.63 -21.19
C GLN A 186 14.13 10.12 -20.03
N ARG A 187 14.01 10.89 -18.94
CA ARG A 187 13.15 10.51 -17.80
C ARG A 187 11.67 10.52 -18.17
N LEU A 188 11.27 11.43 -19.03
CA LEU A 188 9.91 11.49 -19.56
C LEU A 188 9.58 10.23 -20.39
N ASP A 189 10.49 9.80 -21.25
CA ASP A 189 10.36 8.57 -22.04
C ASP A 189 10.29 7.30 -21.15
N GLU A 190 11.11 7.23 -20.09
CA GLU A 190 11.03 6.14 -19.11
C GLU A 190 9.68 6.11 -18.40
N LEU A 191 9.11 7.26 -18.04
CA LEU A 191 7.78 7.36 -17.44
C LEU A 191 6.70 6.98 -18.46
N ALA A 192 6.78 7.44 -19.69
CA ALA A 192 5.82 7.14 -20.75
C ALA A 192 5.76 5.63 -21.03
N ARG A 193 6.90 4.94 -21.14
CA ARG A 193 6.95 3.48 -21.30
C ARG A 193 6.26 2.77 -20.13
N HIS A 194 6.48 3.24 -18.93
CA HIS A 194 5.82 2.67 -17.75
C HIS A 194 4.31 2.92 -17.73
N ILE A 195 3.85 4.09 -18.17
CA ILE A 195 2.43 4.40 -18.38
C ILE A 195 1.81 3.44 -19.41
N ASN A 196 2.49 3.18 -20.51
CA ASN A 196 2.05 2.21 -21.52
C ASN A 196 1.91 0.79 -20.91
N ASP A 197 2.83 0.39 -20.04
CA ASP A 197 2.73 -0.91 -19.32
C ASP A 197 1.53 -0.94 -18.37
N MET A 198 1.26 0.15 -17.64
CA MET A 198 0.07 0.28 -16.77
C MET A 198 -1.23 0.18 -17.58
N THR A 199 -1.31 0.90 -18.69
CA THR A 199 -2.49 0.89 -19.60
C THR A 199 -2.72 -0.50 -20.18
N ARG A 200 -1.65 -1.19 -20.64
CA ARG A 200 -1.74 -2.59 -21.12
C ARG A 200 -2.20 -3.55 -20.02
N ALA A 201 -1.84 -3.29 -18.77
CA ALA A 201 -2.30 -4.06 -17.60
C ALA A 201 -3.74 -3.70 -17.17
N GLY A 202 -4.42 -2.78 -17.86
CA GLY A 202 -5.78 -2.33 -17.54
C GLY A 202 -5.88 -1.46 -16.29
N LEU A 203 -4.77 -0.83 -15.88
CA LEU A 203 -4.72 0.05 -14.72
C LEU A 203 -5.06 1.49 -15.09
N THR A 204 -5.69 2.18 -14.16
CA THR A 204 -5.87 3.64 -14.26
C THR A 204 -4.56 4.33 -13.96
N VAL A 205 -4.10 5.17 -14.87
CA VAL A 205 -2.90 6.00 -14.67
C VAL A 205 -3.25 7.15 -13.73
N PRO A 206 -2.45 7.38 -12.66
CA PRO A 206 -2.66 8.52 -11.78
C PRO A 206 -2.45 9.86 -12.49
N ASP A 207 -3.00 10.92 -11.92
CA ASP A 207 -2.93 12.27 -12.50
C ASP A 207 -1.49 12.73 -12.74
N LEU A 208 -1.27 13.31 -13.92
CA LEU A 208 -0.01 13.86 -14.41
C LEU A 208 -0.15 15.36 -14.64
N GLN A 209 0.98 16.06 -14.64
CA GLN A 209 1.03 17.46 -15.04
C GLN A 209 0.70 17.59 -16.53
N ALA A 210 -0.14 18.57 -16.90
CA ALA A 210 -0.56 18.79 -18.28
C ALA A 210 0.62 18.93 -19.25
N GLY A 211 1.66 19.70 -18.87
CA GLY A 211 2.85 19.89 -19.70
C GLY A 211 3.60 18.58 -19.98
N TRP A 212 3.61 17.62 -19.06
CA TRP A 212 4.23 16.31 -19.32
C TRP A 212 3.42 15.49 -20.33
N ILE A 213 2.09 15.57 -20.24
CA ILE A 213 1.21 14.89 -21.20
C ILE A 213 1.42 15.49 -22.60
N GLU A 214 1.46 16.81 -22.71
CA GLU A 214 1.73 17.52 -23.96
C GLU A 214 3.09 17.14 -24.56
N ASP A 215 4.15 17.11 -23.74
CA ASP A 215 5.49 16.72 -24.17
C ASP A 215 5.52 15.25 -24.64
N MET A 216 4.90 14.32 -23.88
CA MET A 216 4.82 12.90 -24.26
C MET A 216 4.03 12.70 -25.56
N GLN A 217 2.92 13.42 -25.73
CA GLN A 217 2.12 13.39 -26.97
C GLN A 217 2.88 13.97 -28.16
N GLY A 218 3.53 15.14 -27.97
CA GLY A 218 4.32 15.81 -28.99
C GLY A 218 5.54 14.99 -29.46
N LEU A 219 6.06 14.11 -28.61
CA LEU A 219 7.20 13.23 -28.90
C LEU A 219 6.78 11.78 -29.25
N ASP A 220 5.48 11.52 -29.42
CA ASP A 220 4.92 10.20 -29.78
C ASP A 220 5.36 9.07 -28.84
N MET A 221 5.38 9.34 -27.53
CA MET A 221 5.83 8.38 -26.51
C MET A 221 4.73 7.48 -25.97
N LEU A 222 3.44 7.80 -26.25
CA LEU A 222 2.28 7.12 -25.66
C LEU A 222 1.58 6.22 -26.67
N ASP A 223 1.30 4.96 -26.27
CA ASP A 223 0.53 4.01 -27.10
C ASP A 223 -0.93 4.45 -27.31
N ARG A 224 -1.51 5.12 -26.29
CA ARG A 224 -2.90 5.59 -26.26
C ARG A 224 -3.00 7.00 -25.69
N PRO A 225 -2.61 8.01 -26.49
CA PRO A 225 -2.58 9.39 -26.01
C PRO A 225 -3.95 9.92 -25.57
N ASP A 226 -5.05 9.43 -26.18
CA ASP A 226 -6.43 9.87 -25.88
C ASP A 226 -6.94 9.42 -24.50
N GLU A 227 -6.32 8.40 -23.89
CA GLU A 227 -6.67 7.92 -22.54
C GLU A 227 -6.07 8.81 -21.43
N LEU A 228 -5.12 9.68 -21.76
CA LEU A 228 -4.45 10.61 -20.85
C LEU A 228 -4.90 12.05 -21.16
N THR A 229 -6.10 12.40 -20.76
CA THR A 229 -6.54 13.80 -20.82
C THR A 229 -6.17 14.50 -19.52
N PRO A 230 -5.57 15.73 -19.58
CA PRO A 230 -5.40 16.55 -18.40
C PRO A 230 -6.77 16.78 -17.77
N LYS A 231 -6.92 16.48 -16.49
CA LYS A 231 -8.10 16.98 -15.77
C LYS A 231 -7.99 18.49 -15.73
N GLU A 232 -8.95 19.20 -16.33
CA GLU A 232 -9.09 20.63 -16.13
C GLU A 232 -9.16 20.86 -14.62
N GLY A 233 -8.18 21.60 -14.10
CA GLY A 233 -8.05 21.82 -12.67
C GLY A 233 -9.26 22.57 -12.09
N ASP A 234 -9.75 22.08 -10.96
CA ASP A 234 -10.57 22.85 -10.00
C ASP A 234 -9.71 23.94 -9.34
#